data_0c6112aff35c2580f4f6eb8e16a72c78
#
_entry.id   0c6112aff35c2580f4f6eb8e16a72c78
#
_cell.length_a   1.000
_cell.length_b   1.000
_cell.length_c   1.000
_cell.angle_alpha   90.00
_cell.angle_beta   90.00
_cell.angle_gamma   90.00
#
_symmetry.space_group_name_H-M   'P 1'
#
loop_
_entity.id
_entity.type
_entity.pdbx_description
1 polymer ?
#
loop_
_entity_poly.entity_id
_entity_poly.type
_entity_poly.pdbx_seq_one_letter_code
_entity_poly.pdbx_strand_id
1 'polypeptide(L)'
;MLIDGRQMHIQITKGDIGRYVILPGDPARCEKIAQYFDDPKQIAHNREYTLWTGSLDGVPVAVCSTGIGGPSAAIAMEELVECGADTFIRVGPSGGIVDEVCGGDIVIATAAIRQEGTSREYLPIEF
;
A
#
# COMPACT_ATOMS: atom_id res chain seq x y z
N MET A 1 -6.58 11.24 11.91
CA MET A 1 -7.22 12.59 12.01
C MET A 1 -8.12 12.80 10.82
N LEU A 2 -9.38 13.22 11.01
CA LEU A 2 -10.33 13.45 9.92
C LEU A 2 -10.43 14.95 9.58
N ILE A 3 -10.49 15.25 8.29
CA ILE A 3 -10.82 16.58 7.75
C ILE A 3 -12.08 16.39 6.90
N ASP A 4 -13.16 17.06 7.25
CA ASP A 4 -14.48 16.93 6.61
C ASP A 4 -14.97 15.48 6.48
N GLY A 5 -14.69 14.65 7.49
CA GLY A 5 -15.06 13.24 7.52
C GLY A 5 -14.13 12.30 6.77
N ARG A 6 -13.09 12.82 6.08
CA ARG A 6 -12.09 12.04 5.34
C ARG A 6 -10.79 11.94 6.09
N GLN A 7 -10.04 10.88 5.86
CA GLN A 7 -8.67 10.76 6.35
C GLN A 7 -7.79 11.88 5.77
N MET A 8 -6.93 12.45 6.62
CA MET A 8 -6.17 13.67 6.28
C MET A 8 -5.25 13.48 5.07
N HIS A 9 -4.59 12.34 4.96
CA HIS A 9 -3.58 12.12 3.93
C HIS A 9 -4.14 11.37 2.72
N ILE A 10 -4.81 10.24 2.93
CA ILE A 10 -5.32 9.43 1.83
C ILE A 10 -6.69 9.87 1.29
N GLN A 11 -7.36 10.83 1.94
CA GLN A 11 -8.58 11.52 1.47
C GLN A 11 -9.78 10.60 1.17
N ILE A 12 -9.89 9.47 1.86
CA ILE A 12 -11.04 8.56 1.78
C ILE A 12 -11.73 8.41 3.14
N THR A 13 -12.90 7.77 3.14
CA THR A 13 -13.71 7.51 4.32
C THR A 13 -13.86 6.00 4.55
N LYS A 14 -14.33 5.64 5.74
CA LYS A 14 -14.66 4.25 6.06
C LYS A 14 -15.73 3.71 5.11
N GLY A 15 -15.44 2.57 4.47
CA GLY A 15 -16.33 1.91 3.52
C GLY A 15 -16.04 2.24 2.04
N ASP A 16 -15.15 3.19 1.75
CA ASP A 16 -14.73 3.47 0.37
C ASP A 16 -13.85 2.36 -0.22
N ILE A 17 -13.26 1.52 0.64
CA ILE A 17 -12.39 0.40 0.27
C ILE A 17 -12.79 -0.89 0.98
N GLY A 18 -12.41 -2.04 0.41
CA GLY A 18 -12.48 -3.35 1.08
C GLY A 18 -11.29 -3.59 2.02
N ARG A 19 -11.18 -4.83 2.51
CA ARG A 19 -10.12 -5.24 3.46
C ARG A 19 -8.74 -5.45 2.83
N TYR A 20 -8.65 -5.64 1.50
CA TYR A 20 -7.42 -5.98 0.79
C TYR A 20 -6.86 -4.76 0.07
N VAL A 21 -5.60 -4.40 0.35
CA VAL A 21 -4.94 -3.25 -0.28
C VAL A 21 -3.56 -3.62 -0.80
N ILE A 22 -3.32 -3.33 -2.07
CA ILE A 22 -2.01 -3.44 -2.71
C ILE A 22 -1.26 -2.13 -2.53
N LEU A 23 -0.01 -2.20 -2.10
CA LEU A 23 0.81 -1.04 -1.76
C LEU A 23 2.04 -0.93 -2.68
N PRO A 24 1.97 -0.26 -3.85
CA PRO A 24 3.15 0.19 -4.57
C PRO A 24 3.76 1.42 -3.88
N GLY A 25 5.04 1.71 -4.14
CA GLY A 25 5.65 2.97 -3.69
C GLY A 25 5.27 4.15 -4.59
N ASP A 26 5.40 3.95 -5.89
CA ASP A 26 5.19 4.97 -6.93
C ASP A 26 3.70 5.15 -7.25
N PRO A 27 3.16 6.39 -7.16
CA PRO A 27 1.78 6.72 -7.55
C PRO A 27 1.42 6.29 -8.98
N ALA A 28 2.36 6.39 -9.92
CA ALA A 28 2.14 6.02 -11.32
C ALA A 28 1.89 4.51 -11.55
N ARG A 29 2.16 3.68 -10.55
CA ARG A 29 1.85 2.24 -10.62
C ARG A 29 0.42 1.92 -10.19
N CYS A 30 -0.25 2.80 -9.46
CA CYS A 30 -1.61 2.52 -8.99
C CYS A 30 -2.57 2.26 -10.15
N GLU A 31 -2.56 3.11 -11.17
CA GLU A 31 -3.39 2.92 -12.36
C GLU A 31 -3.05 1.60 -13.08
N LYS A 32 -1.76 1.30 -13.27
CA LYS A 32 -1.32 0.07 -13.93
C LYS A 32 -1.76 -1.20 -13.18
N ILE A 33 -1.76 -1.17 -11.87
CA ILE A 33 -2.25 -2.27 -11.03
C ILE A 33 -3.77 -2.34 -11.11
N ALA A 34 -4.45 -1.20 -11.01
CA ALA A 34 -5.90 -1.12 -11.07
C ALA A 34 -6.50 -1.61 -12.40
N GLN A 35 -5.76 -1.55 -13.51
CA GLN A 35 -6.20 -2.11 -14.80
C GLN A 35 -6.47 -3.62 -14.77
N TYR A 36 -5.99 -4.33 -13.76
CA TYR A 36 -6.28 -5.76 -13.55
C TYR A 36 -7.53 -6.00 -12.69
N PHE A 37 -8.15 -4.94 -12.16
CA PHE A 37 -9.39 -5.04 -11.38
C PHE A 37 -10.62 -4.98 -12.31
N ASP A 38 -11.72 -5.55 -11.85
CA ASP A 38 -13.03 -5.30 -12.44
C ASP A 38 -13.53 -3.93 -11.98
N ASP A 39 -14.06 -3.13 -12.92
CA ASP A 39 -14.60 -1.79 -12.69
C ASP A 39 -13.66 -0.84 -11.93
N PRO A 40 -12.40 -0.66 -12.37
CA PRO A 40 -11.43 0.14 -11.65
C PRO A 40 -11.83 1.61 -11.62
N LYS A 41 -11.71 2.24 -10.45
CA LYS A 41 -12.03 3.65 -10.25
C LYS A 41 -10.99 4.32 -9.37
N GLN A 42 -10.45 5.46 -9.81
CA GLN A 42 -9.64 6.31 -8.96
C GLN A 42 -10.57 7.04 -7.98
N ILE A 43 -10.32 6.89 -6.69
CA ILE A 43 -11.14 7.48 -5.62
C ILE A 43 -10.46 8.61 -4.87
N ALA A 44 -9.12 8.69 -4.91
CA ALA A 44 -8.37 9.79 -4.32
C ALA A 44 -7.00 9.98 -4.98
N HIS A 45 -6.51 11.21 -4.92
CA HIS A 45 -5.13 11.57 -5.22
C HIS A 45 -4.76 12.78 -4.35
N ASN A 46 -3.79 12.60 -3.46
CA ASN A 46 -3.29 13.65 -2.59
C ASN A 46 -1.84 13.37 -2.22
N ARG A 47 -0.95 14.31 -2.51
CA ARG A 47 0.50 14.15 -2.30
C ARG A 47 1.03 12.87 -2.99
N GLU A 48 1.75 12.02 -2.26
CA GLU A 48 2.25 10.70 -2.71
C GLU A 48 1.18 9.60 -2.72
N TYR A 49 -0.02 9.86 -2.23
CA TYR A 49 -1.09 8.87 -2.10
C TYR A 49 -2.05 8.95 -3.28
N THR A 50 -2.03 7.93 -4.12
CA THR A 50 -2.99 7.72 -5.20
C THR A 50 -3.74 6.43 -4.91
N LEU A 51 -5.08 6.51 -4.87
CA LEU A 51 -5.92 5.36 -4.56
C LEU A 51 -6.86 5.03 -5.71
N TRP A 52 -6.90 3.74 -6.01
CA TRP A 52 -7.90 3.15 -6.88
C TRP A 52 -8.58 2.00 -6.16
N THR A 53 -9.83 1.74 -6.50
CA THR A 53 -10.63 0.62 -6.01
C THR A 53 -11.27 -0.11 -7.17
N GLY A 54 -11.65 -1.36 -6.95
CA GLY A 54 -12.33 -2.23 -7.89
C GLY A 54 -12.61 -3.57 -7.23
N SER A 55 -12.75 -4.62 -8.02
CA SER A 55 -12.88 -5.98 -7.50
C SER A 55 -12.01 -6.99 -8.28
N LEU A 56 -11.74 -8.13 -7.65
CA LEU A 56 -11.16 -9.32 -8.28
C LEU A 56 -12.04 -10.51 -7.89
N ASP A 57 -12.62 -11.18 -8.87
CA ASP A 57 -13.56 -12.30 -8.64
C ASP A 57 -14.69 -11.95 -7.65
N GLY A 58 -15.20 -10.72 -7.73
CA GLY A 58 -16.23 -10.20 -6.86
C GLY A 58 -15.78 -9.79 -5.45
N VAL A 59 -14.48 -9.90 -5.14
CA VAL A 59 -13.90 -9.45 -3.87
C VAL A 59 -13.42 -8.00 -4.01
N PRO A 60 -13.86 -7.06 -3.17
CA PRO A 60 -13.39 -5.68 -3.19
C PRO A 60 -11.89 -5.59 -2.89
N VAL A 61 -11.16 -4.91 -3.75
CA VAL A 61 -9.72 -4.66 -3.63
C VAL A 61 -9.41 -3.20 -3.87
N ALA A 62 -8.35 -2.72 -3.28
CA ALA A 62 -7.83 -1.38 -3.53
C ALA A 62 -6.33 -1.39 -3.79
N VAL A 63 -5.83 -0.34 -4.39
CA VAL A 63 -4.41 -0.04 -4.49
C VAL A 63 -4.16 1.37 -4.00
N CYS A 64 -3.15 1.54 -3.15
CA CYS A 64 -2.74 2.83 -2.60
C CYS A 64 -1.22 2.98 -2.69
N SER A 65 -0.73 4.04 -3.33
CA SER A 65 0.70 4.33 -3.28
C SER A 65 1.12 4.82 -1.90
N THR A 66 2.33 4.46 -1.49
CA THR A 66 2.90 4.84 -0.18
C THR A 66 3.94 5.95 -0.26
N GLY A 67 4.38 6.32 -1.46
CA GLY A 67 5.57 7.15 -1.60
C GLY A 67 6.85 6.42 -1.18
N ILE A 68 7.83 7.16 -0.71
CA ILE A 68 9.16 6.67 -0.32
C ILE A 68 9.31 6.77 1.19
N GLY A 69 9.76 5.67 1.80
CA GLY A 69 10.17 5.61 3.20
C GLY A 69 9.10 5.09 4.15
N GLY A 70 9.57 4.65 5.33
CA GLY A 70 8.74 4.09 6.39
C GLY A 70 7.66 5.04 6.91
N PRO A 71 7.96 6.33 7.18
CA PRO A 71 6.96 7.25 7.70
C PRO A 71 5.75 7.43 6.79
N SER A 72 5.95 7.61 5.48
CA SER A 72 4.83 7.77 4.55
C SER A 72 4.02 6.48 4.38
N ALA A 73 4.68 5.32 4.40
CA ALA A 73 4.00 4.03 4.38
C ALA A 73 3.17 3.81 5.66
N ALA A 74 3.71 4.17 6.83
CA ALA A 74 3.00 4.07 8.10
C ALA A 74 1.74 4.95 8.11
N ILE A 75 1.83 6.20 7.67
CA ILE A 75 0.66 7.10 7.55
C ILE A 75 -0.43 6.45 6.66
N ALA A 76 -0.05 5.94 5.48
CA ALA A 76 -1.00 5.28 4.59
C ALA A 76 -1.68 4.08 5.26
N MET A 77 -0.90 3.20 5.89
CA MET A 77 -1.42 1.97 6.50
C MET A 77 -2.34 2.27 7.69
N GLU A 78 -1.97 3.20 8.57
CA GLU A 78 -2.83 3.62 9.69
C GLU A 78 -4.19 4.15 9.19
N GLU A 79 -4.18 5.05 8.21
CA GLU A 79 -5.41 5.62 7.68
C GLU A 79 -6.23 4.60 6.89
N LEU A 80 -5.59 3.65 6.17
CA LEU A 80 -6.27 2.55 5.48
C LEU A 80 -6.94 1.58 6.47
N VAL A 81 -6.30 1.27 7.59
CA VAL A 81 -6.89 0.45 8.67
C VAL A 81 -8.14 1.12 9.24
N GLU A 82 -8.08 2.41 9.51
CA GLU A 82 -9.26 3.20 9.95
C GLU A 82 -10.40 3.17 8.92
N CYS A 83 -10.07 3.04 7.62
CA CYS A 83 -11.04 2.91 6.54
C CYS A 83 -11.57 1.49 6.32
N GLY A 84 -11.02 0.48 7.01
CA GLY A 84 -11.50 -0.91 6.99
C GLY A 84 -10.57 -1.93 6.35
N ALA A 85 -9.36 -1.54 5.94
CA ALA A 85 -8.36 -2.48 5.46
C ALA A 85 -7.74 -3.28 6.62
N ASP A 86 -7.44 -4.55 6.38
CA ASP A 86 -6.76 -5.41 7.36
C ASP A 86 -5.68 -6.30 6.73
N THR A 87 -5.57 -6.29 5.41
CA THR A 87 -4.63 -7.13 4.68
C THR A 87 -3.91 -6.31 3.63
N PHE A 88 -2.58 -6.29 3.70
CA PHE A 88 -1.73 -5.48 2.84
C PHE A 88 -0.74 -6.33 2.08
N ILE A 89 -0.59 -6.07 0.78
CA ILE A 89 0.42 -6.69 -0.08
C ILE A 89 1.31 -5.61 -0.66
N ARG A 90 2.57 -5.57 -0.24
CA ARG A 90 3.56 -4.65 -0.79
C ARG A 90 4.08 -5.18 -2.13
N VAL A 91 3.95 -4.38 -3.17
CA VAL A 91 4.45 -4.69 -4.52
C VAL A 91 5.46 -3.63 -4.96
N GLY A 92 6.66 -4.06 -5.27
CA GLY A 92 7.71 -3.14 -5.71
C GLY A 92 8.91 -3.86 -6.31
N PRO A 93 9.68 -3.21 -7.19
CA PRO A 93 10.91 -3.77 -7.71
C PRO A 93 11.99 -3.79 -6.62
N SER A 94 12.87 -4.76 -6.71
CA SER A 94 14.09 -4.85 -5.92
C SER A 94 15.27 -5.26 -6.80
N GLY A 95 16.49 -4.98 -6.37
CA GLY A 95 17.69 -5.52 -6.99
C GLY A 95 17.98 -6.92 -6.47
N GLY A 96 18.43 -7.82 -7.35
CA GLY A 96 19.03 -9.09 -6.96
C GLY A 96 20.48 -8.86 -6.53
N ILE A 97 20.93 -9.53 -5.47
CA ILE A 97 22.32 -9.49 -4.97
C ILE A 97 22.99 -10.86 -4.98
N VAL A 98 22.30 -11.88 -5.41
CA VAL A 98 22.82 -13.24 -5.59
C VAL A 98 22.75 -13.63 -7.07
N ASP A 99 23.68 -14.47 -7.50
CA ASP A 99 23.83 -14.81 -8.94
C ASP A 99 22.63 -15.56 -9.52
N GLU A 100 21.87 -16.25 -8.68
CA GLU A 100 20.71 -17.04 -9.09
C GLU A 100 19.48 -16.19 -9.40
N VAL A 101 19.44 -14.92 -8.98
CA VAL A 101 18.30 -14.01 -9.20
C VAL A 101 18.51 -13.20 -10.47
N CYS A 102 17.65 -13.45 -11.44
CA CYS A 102 17.68 -12.78 -12.74
C CYS A 102 16.64 -11.65 -12.85
N GLY A 103 16.84 -10.76 -13.82
CA GLY A 103 15.86 -9.73 -14.13
C GLY A 103 14.54 -10.36 -14.61
N GLY A 104 13.43 -9.99 -13.96
CA GLY A 104 12.10 -10.54 -14.23
C GLY A 104 11.63 -11.61 -13.24
N ASP A 105 12.52 -12.08 -12.36
CA ASP A 105 12.12 -13.03 -11.32
C ASP A 105 11.21 -12.38 -10.27
N ILE A 106 10.30 -13.18 -9.74
CA ILE A 106 9.42 -12.76 -8.64
C ILE A 106 10.02 -13.28 -7.33
N VAL A 107 10.28 -12.35 -6.41
CA VAL A 107 10.77 -12.67 -5.06
C VAL A 107 9.65 -12.45 -4.05
N ILE A 108 9.29 -13.50 -3.33
CA ILE A 108 8.32 -13.42 -2.22
C ILE A 108 9.12 -13.43 -0.91
N ALA A 109 9.10 -12.29 -0.20
CA ALA A 109 9.80 -12.15 1.06
C ALA A 109 9.10 -12.97 2.17
N THR A 110 9.86 -13.79 2.89
CA THR A 110 9.39 -14.53 4.07
C THR A 110 9.74 -13.82 5.38
N ALA A 111 10.70 -12.91 5.35
CA ALA A 111 11.13 -12.10 6.49
C ALA A 111 11.81 -10.82 6.00
N ALA A 112 11.95 -9.85 6.89
CA ALA A 112 12.68 -8.62 6.65
C ALA A 112 13.44 -8.19 7.91
N ILE A 113 14.62 -7.59 7.71
CA ILE A 113 15.42 -7.04 8.80
C ILE A 113 14.94 -5.62 9.09
N ARG A 114 14.54 -5.36 10.35
CA ARG A 114 14.06 -4.05 10.82
C ARG A 114 15.23 -3.10 11.12
N GLN A 115 15.74 -2.41 10.12
CA GLN A 115 16.84 -1.44 10.29
C GLN A 115 16.43 0.02 9.99
N GLU A 116 15.16 0.28 9.77
CA GLU A 116 14.64 1.64 9.61
C GLU A 116 14.09 2.19 10.94
N GLY A 117 13.90 3.50 11.04
CA GLY A 117 13.53 4.15 12.30
C GLY A 117 12.06 4.03 12.67
N THR A 118 11.16 4.02 11.68
CA THR A 118 9.71 4.14 11.90
C THR A 118 9.14 2.97 12.68
N SER A 119 9.47 1.73 12.30
CA SER A 119 8.93 0.56 12.97
C SER A 119 9.42 0.38 14.41
N ARG A 120 10.54 1.01 14.78
CA ARG A 120 11.05 1.03 16.16
C ARG A 120 10.17 1.84 17.09
N GLU A 121 9.49 2.87 16.57
CA GLU A 121 8.54 3.68 17.35
C GLU A 121 7.25 2.90 17.68
N TYR A 122 6.92 1.87 16.90
CA TYR A 122 5.79 0.98 17.17
C TYR A 122 6.16 -0.14 18.13
N LEU A 123 7.31 -0.77 17.92
CA LEU A 123 7.78 -1.92 18.71
C LEU A 123 9.30 -1.88 18.88
N PRO A 124 9.85 -2.19 20.05
CA PRO A 124 11.28 -2.36 20.25
C PRO A 124 11.88 -3.35 19.25
N ILE A 125 13.19 -3.20 18.95
CA ILE A 125 13.86 -4.00 17.90
C ILE A 125 13.99 -5.47 18.29
N GLU A 126 13.88 -5.78 19.57
CA GLU A 126 14.00 -7.12 20.13
C GLU A 126 12.74 -7.99 19.92
N PHE A 127 11.67 -7.42 19.42
CA PHE A 127 10.42 -8.13 19.08
C PHE A 127 10.39 -8.60 17.63
#